data_2c8bf75fae3d4ee5b3059ffb69d14d69
#
_entry.id   2c8bf75fae3d4ee5b3059ffb69d14d69
#
_cell.length_a   1.000
_cell.length_b   1.000
_cell.length_c   1.000
_cell.angle_alpha   90.00
_cell.angle_beta   90.00
_cell.angle_gamma   90.00
#
_symmetry.space_group_name_H-M   'P 1'
#
loop_
_entity.id
_entity.type
_entity.pdbx_description
1 polymer ?
#
loop_
_entity_poly.entity_id
_entity_poly.type
_entity_poly.pdbx_seq_one_letter_code
_entity_poly.pdbx_strand_id
1 'polypeptide(L)'
;NNILTIFYAGGNKLYADSITVLKLTKVINDVLTRYKVKSNTFVLGGYSAGGMIALRYVELCNEFPAKFPIQPKGVFTVDSPIDIFSIYEQLEESARNNYSELAVEEAVRAMGYIKEDHGVPRENISTYAKLTAFSMNKDYCQNEMFLKNMAVRTYHDVDIAWRIVNRNQTVHGSNYEVIAELINRLVLMGNDRAEFMQSFQTGYRSNGQRHPHSWSIVNEVEFMQWMKGLLK
;
A
#
# COMPACT_ATOMS: atom_id res chain seq x y z
N ASN A 1 6.95 -18.96 -17.88
CA ASN A 1 6.51 -18.62 -16.53
C ASN A 1 5.04 -18.98 -16.38
N ASN A 2 4.69 -19.86 -15.45
CA ASN A 2 3.28 -20.27 -15.19
C ASN A 2 2.61 -19.33 -14.18
N ILE A 3 2.79 -18.01 -14.31
CA ILE A 3 2.16 -16.99 -13.47
C ILE A 3 1.16 -16.22 -14.33
N LEU A 4 -0.10 -16.22 -13.88
CA LEU A 4 -1.16 -15.39 -14.42
C LEU A 4 -1.14 -14.05 -13.65
N THR A 5 -1.00 -12.95 -14.36
CA THR A 5 -1.06 -11.60 -13.79
C THR A 5 -2.39 -10.95 -14.13
N ILE A 6 -3.08 -10.44 -13.13
CA ILE A 6 -4.36 -9.76 -13.26
C ILE A 6 -4.20 -8.34 -12.75
N PHE A 7 -4.52 -7.36 -13.56
CA PHE A 7 -4.58 -5.96 -13.17
C PHE A 7 -6.02 -5.56 -12.87
N TYR A 8 -6.23 -5.02 -11.67
CA TYR A 8 -7.50 -4.47 -11.24
C TYR A 8 -7.39 -2.95 -11.06
N ALA A 9 -8.17 -2.22 -11.83
CA ALA A 9 -8.27 -0.77 -11.70
C ALA A 9 -9.32 -0.43 -10.63
N GLY A 10 -8.87 -0.13 -9.41
CA GLY A 10 -9.73 0.17 -8.25
C GLY A 10 -10.46 1.52 -8.29
N GLY A 11 -10.25 2.33 -9.34
CA GLY A 11 -10.75 3.72 -9.40
C GLY A 11 -9.91 4.68 -8.55
N ASN A 12 -10.52 5.76 -8.06
CA ASN A 12 -9.85 6.83 -7.31
C ASN A 12 -9.85 6.61 -5.79
N LYS A 13 -10.03 5.36 -5.34
CA LYS A 13 -10.04 5.07 -3.89
C LYS A 13 -8.63 5.00 -3.31
N LEU A 14 -8.45 5.60 -2.15
CA LEU A 14 -7.18 5.63 -1.42
C LEU A 14 -7.06 4.50 -0.38
N TYR A 15 -8.17 3.84 -0.04
CA TYR A 15 -8.26 2.82 1.00
C TYR A 15 -9.27 1.71 0.65
N ALA A 16 -9.25 0.62 1.43
CA ALA A 16 -10.06 -0.57 1.21
C ALA A 16 -11.46 -0.43 1.87
N ASP A 17 -12.32 0.44 1.34
CA ASP A 17 -13.71 0.51 1.77
C ASP A 17 -14.51 -0.77 1.40
N SER A 18 -15.70 -0.94 1.96
CA SER A 18 -16.52 -2.12 1.76
C SER A 18 -16.87 -2.36 0.29
N ILE A 19 -17.04 -1.30 -0.49
CA ILE A 19 -17.35 -1.38 -1.93
C ILE A 19 -16.11 -1.88 -2.70
N THR A 20 -14.94 -1.35 -2.39
CA THR A 20 -13.65 -1.75 -2.99
C THR A 20 -13.34 -3.21 -2.67
N VAL A 21 -13.49 -3.61 -1.40
CA VAL A 21 -13.31 -5.00 -0.95
C VAL A 21 -14.27 -5.94 -1.68
N LEU A 22 -15.56 -5.58 -1.79
CA LEU A 22 -16.56 -6.38 -2.50
C LEU A 22 -16.22 -6.54 -3.99
N LYS A 23 -15.84 -5.45 -4.66
CA LYS A 23 -15.45 -5.48 -6.08
C LYS A 23 -14.23 -6.36 -6.31
N LEU A 24 -13.19 -6.20 -5.48
CA LEU A 24 -11.98 -7.03 -5.57
C LEU A 24 -12.30 -8.51 -5.32
N THR A 25 -13.13 -8.82 -4.32
CA THR A 25 -13.60 -10.18 -4.05
C THR A 25 -14.34 -10.78 -5.24
N LYS A 26 -15.19 -10.01 -5.94
CA LYS A 26 -15.86 -10.47 -7.16
C LYS A 26 -14.88 -10.78 -8.29
N VAL A 27 -13.89 -9.93 -8.50
CA VAL A 27 -12.82 -10.17 -9.50
C VAL A 27 -12.05 -11.44 -9.16
N ILE A 28 -11.66 -11.63 -7.91
CA ILE A 28 -10.95 -12.84 -7.47
C ILE A 28 -11.80 -14.10 -7.68
N ASN A 29 -13.09 -14.07 -7.36
CA ASN A 29 -13.99 -15.19 -7.61
C ASN A 29 -14.11 -15.52 -9.11
N ASP A 30 -14.19 -14.51 -9.97
CA ASP A 30 -14.17 -14.70 -11.43
C ASP A 30 -12.87 -15.37 -11.89
N VAL A 31 -11.72 -14.92 -11.36
CA VAL A 31 -10.41 -15.52 -11.63
C VAL A 31 -10.36 -16.99 -11.20
N LEU A 32 -10.79 -17.30 -9.98
CA LEU A 32 -10.83 -18.67 -9.45
C LEU A 32 -11.67 -19.58 -10.37
N THR A 33 -12.84 -19.11 -10.76
CA THR A 33 -13.78 -19.87 -11.58
C THR A 33 -13.29 -20.03 -13.04
N ARG A 34 -12.87 -18.93 -13.66
CA ARG A 34 -12.49 -18.88 -15.08
C ARG A 34 -11.19 -19.61 -15.37
N TYR A 35 -10.20 -19.43 -14.49
CA TYR A 35 -8.85 -19.99 -14.71
C TYR A 35 -8.57 -21.24 -13.87
N LYS A 36 -9.51 -21.67 -13.04
CA LYS A 36 -9.40 -22.87 -12.18
C LYS A 36 -8.13 -22.90 -11.34
N VAL A 37 -7.68 -21.72 -10.87
CA VAL A 37 -6.52 -21.58 -9.99
C VAL A 37 -6.89 -21.93 -8.56
N LYS A 38 -5.91 -22.39 -7.76
CA LYS A 38 -6.13 -22.73 -6.36
C LYS A 38 -6.20 -21.47 -5.49
N SER A 39 -7.07 -21.46 -4.50
CA SER A 39 -7.28 -20.30 -3.59
C SER A 39 -6.03 -19.91 -2.78
N ASN A 40 -5.08 -20.81 -2.61
CA ASN A 40 -3.84 -20.61 -1.88
C ASN A 40 -2.62 -20.36 -2.80
N THR A 41 -2.83 -19.90 -4.03
CA THR A 41 -1.76 -19.57 -4.99
C THR A 41 -1.80 -18.12 -5.42
N PHE A 42 -2.21 -17.23 -4.53
CA PHE A 42 -2.30 -15.80 -4.78
C PHE A 42 -1.18 -15.05 -4.06
N VAL A 43 -0.60 -14.08 -4.77
CA VAL A 43 0.14 -12.96 -4.20
C VAL A 43 -0.56 -11.69 -4.65
N LEU A 44 -0.89 -10.82 -3.73
CA LEU A 44 -1.53 -9.55 -4.03
C LEU A 44 -0.51 -8.42 -3.92
N GLY A 45 -0.77 -7.33 -4.60
CA GLY A 45 0.05 -6.15 -4.39
C GLY A 45 -0.41 -4.98 -5.21
N GLY A 46 0.28 -3.86 -5.03
CA GLY A 46 -0.08 -2.65 -5.74
C GLY A 46 0.92 -1.54 -5.61
N TYR A 47 0.78 -0.61 -6.51
CA TYR A 47 1.51 0.65 -6.54
C TYR A 47 0.64 1.75 -5.93
N SER A 48 1.25 2.67 -5.14
CA SER A 48 0.54 3.80 -4.54
C SER A 48 -0.68 3.33 -3.72
N ALA A 49 -1.83 3.95 -3.86
CA ALA A 49 -3.08 3.56 -3.20
C ALA A 49 -3.46 2.08 -3.41
N GLY A 50 -3.09 1.50 -4.56
CA GLY A 50 -3.30 0.08 -4.83
C GLY A 50 -2.59 -0.84 -3.84
N GLY A 51 -1.44 -0.43 -3.31
CA GLY A 51 -0.73 -1.18 -2.27
C GLY A 51 -1.43 -1.14 -0.92
N MET A 52 -2.01 -0.02 -0.51
CA MET A 52 -2.86 0.05 0.69
C MET A 52 -4.06 -0.89 0.57
N ILE A 53 -4.75 -0.86 -0.58
CA ILE A 53 -5.91 -1.71 -0.83
C ILE A 53 -5.52 -3.19 -0.78
N ALA A 54 -4.41 -3.56 -1.42
CA ALA A 54 -3.92 -4.94 -1.44
C ALA A 54 -3.51 -5.42 -0.05
N LEU A 55 -2.78 -4.59 0.70
CA LEU A 55 -2.33 -4.90 2.05
C LEU A 55 -3.53 -5.13 2.99
N ARG A 56 -4.48 -4.17 3.02
CA ARG A 56 -5.68 -4.29 3.84
C ARG A 56 -6.55 -5.48 3.44
N TYR A 57 -6.67 -5.77 2.15
CA TYR A 57 -7.41 -6.93 1.67
C TYR A 57 -6.79 -8.25 2.16
N VAL A 58 -5.46 -8.37 2.15
CA VAL A 58 -4.74 -9.54 2.67
C VAL A 58 -4.93 -9.69 4.19
N GLU A 59 -4.88 -8.59 4.93
CA GLU A 59 -5.21 -8.58 6.36
C GLU A 59 -6.61 -9.11 6.61
N LEU A 60 -7.61 -8.63 5.86
CA LEU A 60 -9.00 -9.11 5.97
C LEU A 60 -9.13 -10.59 5.63
N CYS A 61 -8.38 -11.11 4.64
CA CYS A 61 -8.33 -12.55 4.35
C CYS A 61 -7.82 -13.37 5.54
N ASN A 62 -6.83 -12.84 6.27
CA ASN A 62 -6.24 -13.52 7.41
C ASN A 62 -7.09 -13.35 8.69
N GLU A 63 -7.73 -12.20 8.86
CA GLU A 63 -8.66 -11.92 9.97
C GLU A 63 -9.95 -12.74 9.89
N PHE A 64 -10.49 -12.89 8.67
CA PHE A 64 -11.78 -13.56 8.41
C PHE A 64 -11.67 -14.62 7.30
N PRO A 65 -10.87 -15.67 7.46
CA PRO A 65 -10.54 -16.61 6.38
C PRO A 65 -11.78 -17.32 5.78
N ALA A 66 -12.85 -17.48 6.57
CA ALA A 66 -14.10 -18.08 6.08
C ALA A 66 -14.94 -17.14 5.19
N LYS A 67 -14.66 -15.83 5.20
CA LYS A 67 -15.41 -14.82 4.43
C LYS A 67 -14.77 -14.46 3.09
N PHE A 68 -13.51 -14.84 2.89
CA PHE A 68 -12.75 -14.47 1.70
C PHE A 68 -12.41 -15.70 0.85
N PRO A 69 -12.39 -15.55 -0.50
CA PRO A 69 -12.25 -16.68 -1.42
C PRO A 69 -10.82 -17.21 -1.53
N ILE A 70 -9.83 -16.51 -0.99
CA ILE A 70 -8.41 -16.87 -1.13
C ILE A 70 -7.69 -16.87 0.22
N GLN A 71 -6.58 -17.62 0.24
CA GLN A 71 -5.58 -17.61 1.29
C GLN A 71 -4.24 -17.15 0.66
N PRO A 72 -3.95 -15.84 0.65
CA PRO A 72 -2.77 -15.30 -0.02
C PRO A 72 -1.46 -15.89 0.53
N LYS A 73 -0.46 -16.06 -0.31
CA LYS A 73 0.91 -16.48 0.07
C LYS A 73 1.80 -15.31 0.43
N GLY A 74 1.47 -14.14 -0.06
CA GLY A 74 2.22 -12.92 0.19
C GLY A 74 1.52 -11.68 -0.31
N VAL A 75 2.06 -10.54 0.11
CA VAL A 75 1.63 -9.22 -0.34
C VAL A 75 2.85 -8.34 -0.59
N PHE A 76 2.74 -7.48 -1.61
CA PHE A 76 3.76 -6.45 -1.85
C PHE A 76 3.16 -5.07 -2.06
N THR A 77 3.95 -4.04 -1.74
CA THR A 77 3.59 -2.65 -1.99
C THR A 77 4.73 -1.91 -2.68
N VAL A 78 4.40 -0.96 -3.54
CA VAL A 78 5.37 -0.12 -4.24
C VAL A 78 5.03 1.34 -3.94
N ASP A 79 5.86 1.97 -3.11
CA ASP A 79 5.72 3.35 -2.61
C ASP A 79 4.27 3.71 -2.26
N SER A 80 3.68 2.93 -1.35
CA SER A 80 2.26 2.99 -1.02
C SER A 80 2.01 3.74 0.30
N PRO A 81 1.04 4.68 0.34
CA PRO A 81 0.57 5.27 1.59
C PRO A 81 -0.32 4.26 2.31
N ILE A 82 0.18 3.61 3.35
CA ILE A 82 -0.53 2.53 4.06
C ILE A 82 -1.24 2.97 5.33
N ASP A 83 -1.00 4.20 5.78
CA ASP A 83 -1.63 4.82 6.93
C ASP A 83 -2.43 6.05 6.50
N ILE A 84 -3.76 5.97 6.58
CA ILE A 84 -4.64 7.06 6.16
C ILE A 84 -4.50 8.31 7.05
N PHE A 85 -4.14 8.13 8.31
CA PHE A 85 -3.93 9.25 9.22
C PHE A 85 -2.68 10.03 8.82
N SER A 86 -1.56 9.33 8.61
CA SER A 86 -0.30 9.94 8.17
C SER A 86 -0.41 10.60 6.79
N ILE A 87 -1.09 9.95 5.82
CA ILE A 87 -1.27 10.57 4.49
C ILE A 87 -2.12 11.84 4.58
N TYR A 88 -3.15 11.85 5.42
CA TYR A 88 -3.99 13.04 5.59
C TYR A 88 -3.19 14.21 6.18
N GLU A 89 -2.34 13.96 7.18
CA GLU A 89 -1.44 14.97 7.75
C GLU A 89 -0.42 15.50 6.73
N GLN A 90 0.15 14.61 5.90
CA GLN A 90 1.02 15.02 4.79
C GLN A 90 0.33 15.90 3.76
N LEU A 91 -0.93 15.60 3.45
CA LEU A 91 -1.73 16.43 2.53
C LEU A 91 -2.01 17.80 3.16
N GLU A 92 -2.33 17.88 4.44
CA GLU A 92 -2.47 19.16 5.17
C GLU A 92 -1.17 19.96 5.16
N GLU A 93 -0.03 19.29 5.36
CA GLU A 93 1.29 19.93 5.31
C GLU A 93 1.62 20.41 3.89
N SER A 94 1.36 19.60 2.87
CA SER A 94 1.59 19.98 1.47
C SER A 94 0.77 21.21 1.07
N ALA A 95 -0.49 21.29 1.51
CA ALA A 95 -1.34 22.44 1.27
C ALA A 95 -0.83 23.71 2.00
N ARG A 96 -0.30 23.58 3.22
CA ARG A 96 0.26 24.70 3.98
C ARG A 96 1.60 25.19 3.44
N ASN A 97 2.48 24.26 3.05
CA ASN A 97 3.81 24.59 2.55
C ASN A 97 3.81 25.33 1.21
N ASN A 98 2.70 25.23 0.47
CA ASN A 98 2.46 25.94 -0.78
C ASN A 98 3.67 25.89 -1.74
N TYR A 99 4.30 24.73 -1.84
CA TYR A 99 5.51 24.53 -2.63
C TYR A 99 5.29 24.79 -4.13
N SER A 100 4.15 24.31 -4.64
CA SER A 100 3.69 24.54 -6.00
C SER A 100 2.17 24.51 -6.05
N GLU A 101 1.57 25.27 -6.95
CA GLU A 101 0.12 25.30 -7.17
C GLU A 101 -0.45 23.88 -7.41
N LEU A 102 0.22 23.10 -8.27
CA LEU A 102 -0.18 21.72 -8.56
C LEU A 102 -0.18 20.83 -7.32
N ALA A 103 0.82 20.96 -6.44
CA ALA A 103 0.91 20.16 -5.21
C ALA A 103 -0.21 20.54 -4.23
N VAL A 104 -0.54 21.83 -4.13
CA VAL A 104 -1.66 22.32 -3.30
C VAL A 104 -2.99 21.82 -3.83
N GLU A 105 -3.23 21.93 -5.13
CA GLU A 105 -4.47 21.47 -5.76
C GLU A 105 -4.66 19.96 -5.58
N GLU A 106 -3.60 19.17 -5.75
CA GLU A 106 -3.61 17.72 -5.56
C GLU A 106 -3.94 17.37 -4.09
N ALA A 107 -3.30 18.06 -3.15
CA ALA A 107 -3.53 17.85 -1.72
C ALA A 107 -4.95 18.22 -1.31
N VAL A 108 -5.44 19.39 -1.73
CA VAL A 108 -6.81 19.86 -1.42
C VAL A 108 -7.86 18.91 -2.00
N ARG A 109 -7.66 18.46 -3.24
CA ARG A 109 -8.57 17.51 -3.89
C ARG A 109 -8.59 16.16 -3.17
N ALA A 110 -7.42 15.60 -2.82
CA ALA A 110 -7.33 14.33 -2.10
C ALA A 110 -7.96 14.42 -0.70
N MET A 111 -7.70 15.49 0.04
CA MET A 111 -8.36 15.74 1.32
C MET A 111 -9.88 15.90 1.17
N GLY A 112 -10.33 16.53 0.08
CA GLY A 112 -11.76 16.66 -0.26
C GLY A 112 -12.42 15.28 -0.36
N TYR A 113 -11.88 14.38 -1.14
CA TYR A 113 -12.40 13.00 -1.28
C TYR A 113 -12.44 12.24 0.06
N ILE A 114 -11.39 12.36 0.88
CA ILE A 114 -11.35 11.71 2.19
C ILE A 114 -12.46 12.28 3.08
N LYS A 115 -12.62 13.61 3.13
CA LYS A 115 -13.63 14.27 3.95
C LYS A 115 -15.06 13.95 3.53
N GLU A 116 -15.32 13.90 2.23
CA GLU A 116 -16.64 13.57 1.67
C GLU A 116 -17.03 12.12 1.99
N ASP A 117 -16.09 11.19 1.95
CA ASP A 117 -16.37 9.78 2.23
C ASP A 117 -16.69 9.53 3.72
N HIS A 118 -15.87 10.02 4.65
CA HIS A 118 -15.96 9.63 6.08
C HIS A 118 -15.55 10.75 7.07
N GLY A 119 -15.41 11.99 6.63
CA GLY A 119 -14.93 13.10 7.46
C GLY A 119 -13.41 13.11 7.66
N VAL A 120 -12.93 13.91 8.59
CA VAL A 120 -11.50 14.01 8.92
C VAL A 120 -11.03 12.76 9.68
N PRO A 121 -9.93 12.10 9.28
CA PRO A 121 -9.50 10.84 9.88
C PRO A 121 -9.34 10.88 11.40
N ARG A 122 -8.67 11.90 11.94
CA ARG A 122 -8.44 12.05 13.39
C ARG A 122 -9.73 12.27 14.20
N GLU A 123 -10.80 12.68 13.57
CA GLU A 123 -12.14 12.86 14.20
C GLU A 123 -13.00 11.61 14.06
N ASN A 124 -12.62 10.68 13.16
CA ASN A 124 -13.37 9.48 12.80
C ASN A 124 -12.51 8.21 12.89
N ILE A 125 -11.70 8.10 13.96
CA ILE A 125 -10.69 7.05 14.15
C ILE A 125 -11.28 5.65 13.96
N SER A 126 -12.42 5.33 14.59
CA SER A 126 -13.03 4.01 14.53
C SER A 126 -13.47 3.58 13.13
N THR A 127 -13.79 4.53 12.27
CA THR A 127 -14.12 4.29 10.86
C THR A 127 -12.84 4.02 10.07
N TYR A 128 -11.88 4.92 10.15
CA TYR A 128 -10.64 4.80 9.38
C TYR A 128 -9.74 3.65 9.83
N ALA A 129 -9.79 3.25 11.11
CA ALA A 129 -9.10 2.05 11.60
C ALA A 129 -9.50 0.77 10.86
N LYS A 130 -10.71 0.69 10.32
CA LYS A 130 -11.18 -0.45 9.51
C LYS A 130 -10.75 -0.38 8.05
N LEU A 131 -10.43 0.81 7.56
CA LEU A 131 -10.13 1.09 6.16
C LEU A 131 -8.63 1.11 5.86
N THR A 132 -7.82 1.56 6.84
CA THR A 132 -6.36 1.63 6.73
C THR A 132 -5.71 0.28 6.96
N ALA A 133 -4.58 0.01 6.30
CA ALA A 133 -3.82 -1.21 6.53
C ALA A 133 -2.94 -1.10 7.78
N PHE A 134 -2.51 0.11 8.12
CA PHE A 134 -1.57 0.35 9.20
C PHE A 134 -1.84 1.70 9.86
N SER A 135 -1.37 1.89 11.07
CA SER A 135 -1.24 3.21 11.67
C SER A 135 0.06 3.35 12.46
N MET A 136 0.73 4.47 12.29
CA MET A 136 1.87 4.87 13.13
C MET A 136 1.46 4.95 14.59
N ASN A 137 0.23 5.41 14.86
CA ASN A 137 -0.35 5.39 16.20
C ASN A 137 -1.04 4.04 16.47
N LYS A 138 -0.45 3.24 17.37
CA LYS A 138 -0.98 1.93 17.78
C LYS A 138 -2.35 1.98 18.43
N ASP A 139 -2.72 3.12 19.02
CA ASP A 139 -4.03 3.30 19.64
C ASP A 139 -5.15 3.44 18.61
N TYR A 140 -4.82 3.78 17.35
CA TYR A 140 -5.80 3.90 16.28
C TYR A 140 -6.16 2.54 15.66
N CYS A 141 -5.17 1.77 15.26
CA CYS A 141 -5.35 0.39 14.81
C CYS A 141 -4.03 -0.40 14.87
N GLN A 142 -4.15 -1.74 14.84
CA GLN A 142 -3.04 -2.68 14.79
C GLN A 142 -3.35 -3.79 13.76
N ASN A 143 -3.82 -3.41 12.58
CA ASN A 143 -4.21 -4.36 11.52
C ASN A 143 -3.03 -5.20 11.02
N GLU A 144 -1.80 -4.68 11.14
CA GLU A 144 -0.57 -5.39 10.81
C GLU A 144 -0.39 -6.72 11.56
N MET A 145 -1.07 -6.94 12.67
CA MET A 145 -1.03 -8.21 13.40
C MET A 145 -1.48 -9.40 12.54
N PHE A 146 -2.38 -9.16 11.59
CA PHE A 146 -2.87 -10.19 10.66
C PHE A 146 -1.85 -10.54 9.56
N LEU A 147 -0.73 -9.82 9.49
CA LEU A 147 0.39 -10.09 8.58
C LEU A 147 1.56 -10.83 9.26
N LYS A 148 1.47 -11.11 10.55
CA LYS A 148 2.56 -11.71 11.33
C LYS A 148 3.21 -12.94 10.68
N ASN A 149 2.43 -13.79 10.01
CA ASN A 149 2.91 -15.03 9.38
C ASN A 149 2.91 -14.95 7.85
N MET A 150 2.83 -13.75 7.29
CA MET A 150 2.71 -13.50 5.85
C MET A 150 4.05 -13.05 5.25
N ALA A 151 4.34 -13.46 4.01
CA ALA A 151 5.42 -12.84 3.27
C ALA A 151 4.95 -11.42 2.86
N VAL A 152 5.65 -10.42 3.35
CA VAL A 152 5.37 -8.99 3.08
C VAL A 152 6.61 -8.38 2.45
N ARG A 153 6.48 -7.74 1.30
CA ARG A 153 7.58 -7.06 0.63
C ARG A 153 7.18 -5.67 0.19
N THR A 154 8.02 -4.71 0.47
CA THR A 154 7.76 -3.29 0.16
C THR A 154 8.93 -2.70 -0.60
N TYR A 155 8.65 -1.83 -1.58
CA TYR A 155 9.65 -1.20 -2.44
C TYR A 155 9.58 0.31 -2.30
N HIS A 156 10.73 0.94 -2.03
CA HIS A 156 10.85 2.40 -1.92
C HIS A 156 12.17 2.91 -2.50
N ASP A 157 12.10 4.05 -3.19
CA ASP A 157 13.26 4.83 -3.58
C ASP A 157 13.49 5.93 -2.55
N VAL A 158 14.46 5.69 -1.65
CA VAL A 158 14.74 6.54 -0.50
C VAL A 158 15.71 7.65 -0.90
N ASP A 159 15.16 8.72 -1.46
CA ASP A 159 15.93 9.91 -1.89
C ASP A 159 15.47 11.14 -1.11
N ILE A 160 16.10 11.35 0.05
CA ILE A 160 15.79 12.44 0.98
C ILE A 160 16.07 13.79 0.32
N ALA A 161 17.20 13.92 -0.39
CA ALA A 161 17.59 15.16 -1.03
C ALA A 161 16.56 15.58 -2.10
N TRP A 162 16.11 14.63 -2.92
CA TRP A 162 15.07 14.88 -3.90
C TRP A 162 13.76 15.38 -3.24
N ARG A 163 13.35 14.76 -2.12
CA ARG A 163 12.14 15.13 -1.41
C ARG A 163 12.22 16.55 -0.85
N ILE A 164 13.36 16.93 -0.25
CA ILE A 164 13.58 18.29 0.25
C ILE A 164 13.55 19.30 -0.89
N VAL A 165 14.30 19.06 -1.95
CA VAL A 165 14.46 20.01 -3.07
C VAL A 165 13.17 20.12 -3.90
N ASN A 166 12.49 18.99 -4.14
CA ASN A 166 11.36 18.95 -5.09
C ASN A 166 9.98 18.94 -4.43
N ARG A 167 9.89 18.83 -3.10
CA ARG A 167 8.63 18.80 -2.39
C ARG A 167 8.58 19.72 -1.16
N ASN A 168 9.71 20.32 -0.80
CA ASN A 168 9.86 21.09 0.44
C ASN A 168 9.36 20.31 1.67
N GLN A 169 9.62 19.00 1.70
CA GLN A 169 9.17 18.09 2.73
C GLN A 169 10.35 17.29 3.27
N THR A 170 10.34 17.04 4.57
CA THR A 170 11.29 16.13 5.22
C THR A 170 10.89 14.66 5.00
N VAL A 171 11.61 13.76 5.62
CA VAL A 171 11.25 12.32 5.61
C VAL A 171 10.05 12.02 6.49
N HIS A 172 9.77 12.90 7.47
CA HIS A 172 8.69 12.70 8.41
C HIS A 172 7.33 12.56 7.70
N GLY A 173 6.59 11.54 8.09
CA GLY A 173 5.31 11.19 7.49
C GLY A 173 5.41 10.64 6.06
N SER A 174 6.62 10.44 5.48
CA SER A 174 6.76 9.86 4.14
C SER A 174 6.28 8.41 4.09
N ASN A 175 5.87 7.96 2.89
CA ASN A 175 5.46 6.57 2.70
C ASN A 175 6.51 5.59 3.20
N TYR A 176 7.81 5.87 2.97
CA TYR A 176 8.85 4.94 3.38
C TYR A 176 9.08 4.94 4.90
N GLU A 177 8.88 6.04 5.62
CA GLU A 177 8.95 6.07 7.08
C GLU A 177 7.84 5.19 7.67
N VAL A 178 6.61 5.36 7.19
CA VAL A 178 5.44 4.59 7.63
C VAL A 178 5.63 3.09 7.33
N ILE A 179 6.11 2.77 6.15
CA ILE A 179 6.39 1.38 5.76
C ILE A 179 7.56 0.78 6.53
N ALA A 180 8.62 1.55 6.81
CA ALA A 180 9.74 1.08 7.63
C ALA A 180 9.25 0.69 9.03
N GLU A 181 8.34 1.46 9.62
CA GLU A 181 7.73 1.13 10.91
C GLU A 181 6.83 -0.11 10.81
N LEU A 182 6.04 -0.29 9.74
CA LEU A 182 5.30 -1.53 9.51
C LEU A 182 6.24 -2.74 9.53
N ILE A 183 7.31 -2.72 8.73
CA ILE A 183 8.27 -3.84 8.65
C ILE A 183 8.95 -4.06 10.00
N ASN A 184 9.34 -2.99 10.68
CA ASN A 184 9.93 -3.07 12.02
C ASN A 184 9.00 -3.80 13.01
N ARG A 185 7.70 -3.44 13.04
CA ARG A 185 6.72 -4.12 13.90
C ARG A 185 6.51 -5.58 13.52
N LEU A 186 6.46 -5.89 12.23
CA LEU A 186 6.33 -7.28 11.76
C LEU A 186 7.53 -8.13 12.20
N VAL A 187 8.76 -7.60 12.06
CA VAL A 187 9.97 -8.29 12.52
C VAL A 187 9.96 -8.47 14.04
N LEU A 188 9.57 -7.45 14.80
CA LEU A 188 9.41 -7.55 16.27
C LEU A 188 8.36 -8.59 16.70
N MET A 189 7.33 -8.81 15.89
CA MET A 189 6.35 -9.87 16.09
C MET A 189 6.86 -11.27 15.69
N GLY A 190 8.09 -11.37 15.17
CA GLY A 190 8.73 -12.62 14.73
C GLY A 190 8.43 -13.00 13.28
N ASN A 191 8.03 -12.07 12.43
CA ASN A 191 7.90 -12.31 10.99
C ASN A 191 9.28 -12.23 10.32
N ASP A 192 9.82 -13.36 9.91
CA ASP A 192 11.10 -13.51 9.21
C ASP A 192 11.01 -13.35 7.67
N ARG A 193 9.80 -13.04 7.16
CA ARG A 193 9.50 -12.85 5.73
C ARG A 193 8.97 -11.45 5.43
N ALA A 194 9.18 -10.51 6.35
CA ALA A 194 8.87 -9.10 6.14
C ALA A 194 10.13 -8.38 5.63
N GLU A 195 10.05 -7.79 4.44
CA GLU A 195 11.21 -7.25 3.73
C GLU A 195 10.98 -5.82 3.27
N PHE A 196 11.92 -4.94 3.58
CA PHE A 196 11.96 -3.56 3.10
C PHE A 196 13.02 -3.41 2.00
N MET A 197 12.58 -3.38 0.74
CA MET A 197 13.45 -3.24 -0.43
C MET A 197 13.69 -1.75 -0.70
N GLN A 198 14.92 -1.32 -0.46
CA GLN A 198 15.34 0.05 -0.69
C GLN A 198 16.10 0.18 -2.00
N SER A 199 15.78 1.20 -2.76
CA SER A 199 16.61 1.67 -3.86
C SER A 199 16.98 3.15 -3.65
N PHE A 200 17.93 3.63 -4.42
CA PHE A 200 18.37 5.01 -4.37
C PHE A 200 18.51 5.55 -5.77
N GLN A 201 17.79 6.63 -6.07
CA GLN A 201 17.80 7.31 -7.35
C GLN A 201 17.44 6.44 -8.58
N THR A 202 16.61 5.42 -8.38
CA THR A 202 16.17 4.50 -9.45
C THR A 202 14.78 4.79 -9.99
N GLY A 203 14.02 5.65 -9.30
CA GLY A 203 12.64 6.00 -9.70
C GLY A 203 12.60 7.00 -10.86
N TYR A 204 12.00 6.57 -11.99
CA TYR A 204 11.76 7.39 -13.16
C TYR A 204 10.35 7.14 -13.72
N ARG A 205 9.67 8.20 -14.11
CA ARG A 205 8.40 8.11 -14.83
C ARG A 205 8.64 7.67 -16.28
N SER A 206 7.59 7.24 -16.97
CA SER A 206 7.65 6.81 -18.39
C SER A 206 8.16 7.89 -19.36
N ASN A 207 8.05 9.15 -18.98
CA ASN A 207 8.61 10.28 -19.74
C ASN A 207 10.11 10.56 -19.45
N GLY A 208 10.77 9.70 -18.66
CA GLY A 208 12.17 9.87 -18.25
C GLY A 208 12.40 10.83 -17.09
N GLN A 209 11.36 11.47 -16.55
CA GLN A 209 11.50 12.38 -15.43
C GLN A 209 11.81 11.61 -14.13
N ARG A 210 12.84 12.07 -13.39
CA ARG A 210 13.18 11.54 -12.07
C ARG A 210 12.02 11.74 -11.10
N HIS A 211 11.55 10.65 -10.49
CA HIS A 211 10.50 10.70 -9.49
C HIS A 211 10.52 9.43 -8.62
N PRO A 212 10.78 9.52 -7.28
CA PRO A 212 10.83 8.36 -6.39
C PRO A 212 9.53 7.54 -6.40
N HIS A 213 8.39 8.22 -6.51
CA HIS A 213 7.08 7.57 -6.63
C HIS A 213 6.89 7.06 -8.06
N SER A 214 7.45 5.87 -8.36
CA SER A 214 7.47 5.28 -9.68
C SER A 214 7.60 3.75 -9.60
N TRP A 215 7.00 3.01 -10.55
CA TRP A 215 7.15 1.57 -10.64
C TRP A 215 8.58 1.13 -10.95
N SER A 216 9.37 1.94 -11.63
CA SER A 216 10.75 1.64 -12.01
C SER A 216 11.72 1.40 -10.83
N ILE A 217 11.28 1.66 -9.60
CA ILE A 217 12.04 1.34 -8.37
C ILE A 217 12.07 -0.17 -8.09
N VAL A 218 11.21 -0.96 -8.74
CA VAL A 218 11.15 -2.42 -8.59
C VAL A 218 12.16 -3.08 -9.49
N ASN A 219 13.05 -3.88 -8.92
CA ASN A 219 13.84 -4.81 -9.71
C ASN A 219 12.96 -5.99 -10.11
N GLU A 220 12.44 -5.97 -11.36
CA GLU A 220 11.47 -6.96 -11.82
C GLU A 220 12.01 -8.39 -11.86
N VAL A 221 13.31 -8.57 -12.07
CA VAL A 221 13.92 -9.90 -12.08
C VAL A 221 13.91 -10.51 -10.67
N GLU A 222 14.33 -9.74 -9.70
CA GLU A 222 14.34 -10.11 -8.29
C GLU A 222 12.91 -10.31 -7.76
N PHE A 223 11.99 -9.40 -8.09
CA PHE A 223 10.58 -9.50 -7.77
C PHE A 223 9.95 -10.79 -8.31
N MET A 224 10.24 -11.15 -9.56
CA MET A 224 9.74 -12.39 -10.15
C MET A 224 10.35 -13.66 -9.51
N GLN A 225 11.58 -13.59 -9.01
CA GLN A 225 12.19 -14.69 -8.25
C GLN A 225 11.49 -14.89 -6.91
N TRP A 226 11.23 -13.80 -6.19
CA TRP A 226 10.47 -13.82 -4.93
C TRP A 226 9.07 -14.40 -5.13
N MET A 227 8.31 -13.92 -6.12
CA MET A 227 6.99 -14.43 -6.48
C MET A 227 7.01 -15.95 -6.73
N LYS A 228 7.98 -16.43 -7.53
CA LYS A 228 8.12 -17.85 -7.83
C LYS A 228 8.47 -18.68 -6.59
N GLY A 229 9.22 -18.12 -5.66
CA GLY A 229 9.53 -18.75 -4.38
C GLY A 229 8.28 -18.99 -3.53
N LEU A 230 7.36 -18.05 -3.52
CA LEU A 230 6.09 -18.16 -2.76
C LEU A 230 5.06 -19.09 -3.40
N LEU A 231 5.06 -19.22 -4.71
CA LEU A 231 4.03 -19.93 -5.47
C LEU A 231 4.40 -21.40 -5.78
N LYS A 232 5.55 -21.86 -5.31
CA LYS A 232 5.94 -23.28 -5.32
C LYS A 232 5.14 -24.04 -4.24
#